data_bd09eb0dfc62f89af1096d76013dbfcf
#
_entry.id   bd09eb0dfc62f89af1096d76013dbfcf
#
_cell.length_a   1.000
_cell.length_b   1.000
_cell.length_c   1.000
_cell.angle_alpha   90.00
_cell.angle_beta   90.00
_cell.angle_gamma   90.00
#
_symmetry.space_group_name_H-M   'P 1'
#
loop_
_entity.id
_entity.type
_entity.pdbx_description
1 polymer ?
#
loop_
_entity_poly.entity_id
_entity_poly.type
_entity_poly.pdbx_seq_one_letter_code
_entity_poly.pdbx_strand_id
1 'polypeptide(L)'
;SLYNAEYSNKGGNTKNWTIASRKEKKNLEEVYLNNKELQDDAVLIVPFHKEEEKIVVIRQFRVPINSYIYEMPAGLIDKGENPLISLTRELKEETGLDVIEILENTVKGQLFLSPGMTDESVTSAFCTCRGTISKGYMEEDEDIEPILLSQKEVQELLTKDVKFDIKCYIYLHQFAILGKKMFQ
;
A
#
# COMPACT_ATOMS: atom_id res chain seq x y z
N SER A 1 7.22 6.00 -16.01
CA SER A 1 7.59 5.74 -17.43
C SER A 1 7.20 4.32 -17.84
N LEU A 2 7.07 4.13 -19.18
CA LEU A 2 6.92 2.80 -19.77
C LEU A 2 8.25 2.41 -20.42
N TYR A 3 8.71 1.20 -20.13
CA TYR A 3 9.93 0.63 -20.67
C TYR A 3 9.61 -0.65 -21.44
N ASN A 4 10.39 -0.92 -22.46
CA ASN A 4 10.35 -2.18 -23.19
C ASN A 4 11.64 -2.96 -22.92
N ALA A 5 11.53 -4.04 -22.17
CA ALA A 5 12.67 -4.91 -21.85
C ALA A 5 12.75 -6.03 -22.91
N GLU A 6 13.88 -6.10 -23.62
CA GLU A 6 14.20 -7.23 -24.48
C GLU A 6 14.88 -8.31 -23.64
N TYR A 7 14.44 -9.56 -23.78
CA TYR A 7 15.01 -10.70 -23.07
C TYR A 7 14.98 -11.98 -23.90
N SER A 8 15.87 -12.91 -23.58
CA SER A 8 15.84 -14.26 -24.15
C SER A 8 15.05 -15.19 -23.25
N ASN A 9 14.05 -15.86 -23.82
CA ASN A 9 13.28 -16.86 -23.08
C ASN A 9 14.05 -18.20 -22.97
N LYS A 10 13.51 -19.15 -22.21
CA LYS A 10 14.14 -20.47 -22.00
C LYS A 10 14.39 -21.27 -23.31
N GLY A 11 13.68 -20.96 -24.40
CA GLY A 11 13.86 -21.56 -25.71
C GLY A 11 14.88 -20.81 -26.60
N GLY A 12 15.58 -19.80 -26.07
CA GLY A 12 16.56 -19.01 -26.81
C GLY A 12 15.97 -17.95 -27.75
N ASN A 13 14.64 -17.76 -27.73
CA ASN A 13 13.99 -16.76 -28.58
C ASN A 13 13.97 -15.37 -27.89
N THR A 14 14.28 -14.34 -28.64
CA THR A 14 14.16 -12.95 -28.21
C THR A 14 12.68 -12.56 -28.07
N LYS A 15 12.32 -11.96 -26.94
CA LYS A 15 11.00 -11.47 -26.59
C LYS A 15 11.09 -10.07 -25.99
N ASN A 16 9.96 -9.38 -25.97
CA ASN A 16 9.82 -8.06 -25.36
C ASN A 16 8.77 -8.11 -24.27
N TRP A 17 9.02 -7.35 -23.19
CA TRP A 17 8.07 -7.14 -22.08
C TRP A 17 7.94 -5.67 -21.77
N THR A 18 6.72 -5.15 -21.80
CA THR A 18 6.46 -3.76 -21.42
C THR A 18 6.30 -3.66 -19.92
N ILE A 19 7.06 -2.77 -19.29
CA ILE A 19 7.10 -2.56 -17.85
C ILE A 19 6.70 -1.11 -17.56
N ALA A 20 5.72 -0.91 -16.69
CA ALA A 20 5.45 0.37 -16.07
C ALA A 20 6.36 0.52 -14.84
N SER A 21 7.16 1.56 -14.77
CA SER A 21 8.06 1.81 -13.64
C SER A 21 8.12 3.28 -13.26
N ARG A 22 8.23 3.54 -11.94
CA ARG A 22 8.55 4.86 -11.39
C ARG A 22 10.04 5.15 -11.46
N LYS A 23 10.86 4.11 -11.56
CA LYS A 23 12.32 4.20 -11.57
C LYS A 23 12.84 4.78 -12.89
N GLU A 24 13.95 5.50 -12.80
CA GLU A 24 14.69 5.92 -13.98
C GLU A 24 15.35 4.71 -14.68
N LYS A 25 15.53 4.80 -16.00
CA LYS A 25 16.14 3.72 -16.81
C LYS A 25 17.46 3.21 -16.21
N LYS A 26 18.31 4.10 -15.73
CA LYS A 26 19.60 3.76 -15.10
C LYS A 26 19.43 2.82 -13.91
N ASN A 27 18.42 3.05 -13.07
CA ASN A 27 18.17 2.22 -11.89
C ASN A 27 17.65 0.83 -12.30
N LEU A 28 16.81 0.75 -13.34
CA LEU A 28 16.38 -0.53 -13.90
C LEU A 28 17.55 -1.32 -14.49
N GLU A 29 18.46 -0.67 -15.21
CA GLU A 29 19.66 -1.30 -15.73
C GLU A 29 20.55 -1.87 -14.61
N GLU A 30 20.70 -1.17 -13.48
CA GLU A 30 21.41 -1.67 -12.30
C GLU A 30 20.76 -2.93 -11.72
N VAL A 31 19.43 -2.99 -11.68
CA VAL A 31 18.70 -4.19 -11.20
C VAL A 31 18.92 -5.36 -12.15
N TYR A 32 18.71 -5.17 -13.46
CA TYR A 32 18.70 -6.27 -14.42
C TYR A 32 20.11 -6.75 -14.80
N LEU A 33 21.09 -5.85 -14.85
CA LEU A 33 22.43 -6.19 -15.32
C LEU A 33 23.41 -6.44 -14.15
N ASN A 34 23.19 -5.80 -13.00
CA ASN A 34 24.10 -5.85 -11.87
C ASN A 34 23.49 -6.51 -10.61
N ASN A 35 22.27 -7.04 -10.69
CA ASN A 35 21.51 -7.65 -9.58
C ASN A 35 21.45 -6.74 -8.33
N LYS A 36 21.37 -5.42 -8.54
CA LYS A 36 21.28 -4.48 -7.44
C LYS A 36 19.89 -4.54 -6.83
N GLU A 37 19.82 -4.78 -5.54
CA GLU A 37 18.60 -4.60 -4.77
C GLU A 37 18.29 -3.10 -4.66
N LEU A 38 17.05 -2.72 -4.95
CA LEU A 38 16.55 -1.37 -4.76
C LEU A 38 15.66 -1.32 -3.52
N GLN A 39 15.59 -0.13 -2.93
CA GLN A 39 14.60 0.18 -1.91
C GLN A 39 13.19 0.03 -2.48
N ASP A 40 12.23 -0.36 -1.64
CA ASP A 40 10.82 -0.36 -2.01
C ASP A 40 10.37 1.04 -2.45
N ASP A 41 9.38 1.09 -3.33
CA ASP A 41 8.87 2.34 -3.88
C ASP A 41 7.90 3.04 -2.91
N ALA A 42 7.21 2.24 -2.08
CA ALA A 42 6.15 2.75 -1.21
C ALA A 42 6.01 1.92 0.09
N VAL A 43 5.19 2.41 0.99
CA VAL A 43 4.72 1.70 2.18
C VAL A 43 3.24 1.35 2.05
N LEU A 44 2.85 0.21 2.61
CA LEU A 44 1.47 -0.24 2.75
C LEU A 44 1.17 -0.43 4.23
N ILE A 45 0.20 0.29 4.75
CA ILE A 45 -0.07 0.36 6.18
C ILE A 45 -1.34 -0.40 6.51
N VAL A 46 -1.30 -1.26 7.54
CA VAL A 46 -2.50 -1.92 8.07
C VAL A 46 -2.74 -1.40 9.49
N PRO A 47 -3.48 -0.28 9.65
CA PRO A 47 -3.57 0.41 10.93
C PRO A 47 -4.82 -0.01 11.69
N PHE A 48 -4.68 -0.14 13.02
CA PHE A 48 -5.76 -0.40 13.96
C PHE A 48 -5.87 0.70 15.00
N HIS A 49 -7.00 1.36 15.04
CA HIS A 49 -7.29 2.39 16.02
C HIS A 49 -7.59 1.76 17.38
N LYS A 50 -6.66 1.92 18.33
CA LYS A 50 -6.64 1.17 19.59
C LYS A 50 -7.83 1.48 20.50
N GLU A 51 -8.22 2.76 20.60
CA GLU A 51 -9.31 3.22 21.48
C GLU A 51 -10.69 2.88 20.90
N GLU A 52 -10.86 3.01 19.58
CA GLU A 52 -12.12 2.72 18.88
C GLU A 52 -12.30 1.23 18.56
N GLU A 53 -11.25 0.42 18.70
CA GLU A 53 -11.20 -0.99 18.27
C GLU A 53 -11.62 -1.20 16.80
N LYS A 54 -11.16 -0.31 15.90
CA LYS A 54 -11.50 -0.27 14.47
C LYS A 54 -10.28 -0.36 13.58
N ILE A 55 -10.43 -1.01 12.42
CA ILE A 55 -9.44 -0.94 11.34
C ILE A 55 -9.59 0.40 10.60
N VAL A 56 -8.48 0.96 10.15
CA VAL A 56 -8.47 2.20 9.35
C VAL A 56 -8.31 1.84 7.88
N VAL A 57 -9.16 2.39 7.06
CA VAL A 57 -9.07 2.31 5.59
C VAL A 57 -9.23 3.70 5.00
N ILE A 58 -8.85 3.85 3.76
CA ILE A 58 -9.14 5.07 2.98
C ILE A 58 -10.07 4.73 1.81
N ARG A 59 -10.84 5.71 1.38
CA ARG A 59 -11.60 5.69 0.13
C ARG A 59 -11.06 6.78 -0.76
N GLN A 60 -10.45 6.41 -1.89
CA GLN A 60 -9.72 7.32 -2.77
C GLN A 60 -10.23 7.24 -4.20
N PHE A 61 -10.25 8.37 -4.91
CA PHE A 61 -10.51 8.39 -6.34
C PHE A 61 -9.25 7.97 -7.11
N ARG A 62 -9.39 6.93 -7.94
CA ARG A 62 -8.30 6.44 -8.80
C ARG A 62 -8.61 6.67 -10.27
N VAL A 63 -7.86 7.58 -10.89
CA VAL A 63 -8.01 7.95 -12.30
C VAL A 63 -8.00 6.76 -13.25
N PRO A 64 -7.10 5.76 -13.11
CA PRO A 64 -7.04 4.63 -14.05
C PRO A 64 -8.32 3.81 -14.14
N ILE A 65 -9.12 3.78 -13.08
CA ILE A 65 -10.39 3.05 -13.04
C ILE A 65 -11.61 3.99 -13.06
N ASN A 66 -11.34 5.32 -13.11
CA ASN A 66 -12.35 6.39 -13.09
C ASN A 66 -13.40 6.17 -11.99
N SER A 67 -12.97 5.89 -10.76
CA SER A 67 -13.87 5.54 -9.66
C SER A 67 -13.20 5.64 -8.30
N TYR A 68 -14.03 5.81 -7.28
CA TYR A 68 -13.58 5.60 -5.90
C TYR A 68 -13.38 4.12 -5.60
N ILE A 69 -12.37 3.83 -4.78
CA ILE A 69 -11.98 2.48 -4.36
C ILE A 69 -11.60 2.51 -2.88
N TYR A 70 -11.89 1.43 -2.16
CA TYR A 70 -11.41 1.24 -0.79
C TYR A 70 -10.00 0.67 -0.83
N GLU A 71 -9.09 1.30 -0.10
CA GLU A 71 -7.68 0.94 -0.02
C GLU A 71 -7.19 0.94 1.44
N MET A 72 -6.07 0.27 1.67
CA MET A 72 -5.28 0.50 2.89
C MET A 72 -4.48 1.79 2.71
N PRO A 73 -4.24 2.60 3.77
CA PRO A 73 -3.33 3.72 3.70
C PRO A 73 -1.97 3.31 3.13
N ALA A 74 -1.43 4.12 2.22
CA ALA A 74 -0.20 3.81 1.51
C ALA A 74 0.39 5.04 0.85
N GLY A 75 1.70 5.20 0.87
CA GLY A 75 2.34 6.31 0.20
C GLY A 75 3.77 6.03 -0.22
N LEU A 76 4.36 6.95 -0.97
CA LEU A 76 5.70 6.78 -1.52
C LEU A 76 6.77 6.98 -0.44
N ILE A 77 7.84 6.21 -0.56
CA ILE A 77 9.03 6.37 0.27
C ILE A 77 9.90 7.45 -0.37
N ASP A 78 10.18 8.52 0.36
CA ASP A 78 11.08 9.56 -0.10
C ASP A 78 12.51 9.06 -0.26
N LYS A 79 13.27 9.71 -1.13
CA LYS A 79 14.63 9.30 -1.43
C LYS A 79 15.52 9.28 -0.19
N GLY A 80 15.92 8.09 0.23
CA GLY A 80 16.76 7.86 1.41
C GLY A 80 16.01 7.85 2.74
N GLU A 81 14.68 7.96 2.72
CA GLU A 81 13.84 7.80 3.89
C GLU A 81 13.77 6.33 4.31
N ASN A 82 13.68 6.09 5.61
CA ASN A 82 13.43 4.74 6.14
C ASN A 82 11.94 4.39 5.95
N PRO A 83 11.59 3.18 5.46
CA PRO A 83 10.21 2.78 5.24
C PRO A 83 9.28 2.95 6.45
N LEU A 84 9.76 2.72 7.67
CA LEU A 84 8.95 2.86 8.88
C LEU A 84 8.71 4.34 9.27
N ILE A 85 9.61 5.25 8.86
CA ILE A 85 9.40 6.70 8.98
C ILE A 85 8.34 7.12 7.97
N SER A 86 8.46 6.71 6.68
CA SER A 86 7.45 6.95 5.66
C SER A 86 6.07 6.45 6.09
N LEU A 87 5.98 5.24 6.66
CA LEU A 87 4.74 4.68 7.19
C LEU A 87 4.08 5.62 8.21
N THR A 88 4.87 6.15 9.14
CA THR A 88 4.35 7.04 10.19
C THR A 88 3.88 8.37 9.62
N ARG A 89 4.64 8.93 8.66
CA ARG A 89 4.31 10.17 7.95
C ARG A 89 3.03 10.00 7.12
N GLU A 90 2.95 8.98 6.27
CA GLU A 90 1.82 8.73 5.38
C GLU A 90 0.52 8.46 6.14
N LEU A 91 0.57 7.68 7.24
CA LEU A 91 -0.62 7.49 8.07
C LEU A 91 -1.13 8.83 8.61
N LYS A 92 -0.21 9.72 9.02
CA LYS A 92 -0.57 11.05 9.52
C LYS A 92 -1.16 11.92 8.42
N GLU A 93 -0.57 11.93 7.24
CA GLU A 93 -0.98 12.75 6.10
C GLU A 93 -2.35 12.32 5.59
N GLU A 94 -2.57 11.05 5.30
CA GLU A 94 -3.81 10.53 4.75
C GLU A 94 -4.98 10.45 5.76
N THR A 95 -4.68 10.28 7.06
CA THR A 95 -5.75 9.99 8.04
C THR A 95 -5.83 10.95 9.22
N GLY A 96 -4.78 11.72 9.49
CA GLY A 96 -4.64 12.54 10.69
C GLY A 96 -4.28 11.77 11.96
N LEU A 97 -4.14 10.45 11.89
CA LEU A 97 -3.87 9.59 13.05
C LEU A 97 -2.37 9.50 13.36
N ASP A 98 -2.06 9.26 14.65
CA ASP A 98 -0.71 9.06 15.12
C ASP A 98 -0.43 7.58 15.37
N VAL A 99 0.69 7.06 14.85
CA VAL A 99 1.16 5.71 15.16
C VAL A 99 1.54 5.62 16.64
N ILE A 100 1.06 4.57 17.32
CA ILE A 100 1.46 4.21 18.68
C ILE A 100 2.60 3.20 18.65
N GLU A 101 2.43 2.16 17.82
CA GLU A 101 3.32 1.00 17.77
C GLU A 101 3.27 0.37 16.38
N ILE A 102 4.42 0.06 15.82
CA ILE A 102 4.54 -0.78 14.62
C ILE A 102 4.81 -2.21 15.09
N LEU A 103 4.00 -3.16 14.62
CA LEU A 103 4.17 -4.57 14.98
C LEU A 103 5.34 -5.17 14.18
N GLU A 104 6.53 -5.19 14.77
CA GLU A 104 7.79 -5.53 14.09
C GLU A 104 7.76 -6.88 13.38
N ASN A 105 7.07 -7.87 13.95
CA ASN A 105 6.92 -9.21 13.37
C ASN A 105 6.07 -9.24 12.08
N THR A 106 5.42 -8.14 11.73
CA THR A 106 4.61 -7.99 10.50
C THR A 106 5.32 -7.20 9.41
N VAL A 107 6.46 -6.56 9.73
CA VAL A 107 7.21 -5.75 8.77
C VAL A 107 7.81 -6.64 7.69
N LYS A 108 7.40 -6.38 6.44
CA LYS A 108 7.90 -7.12 5.29
C LYS A 108 8.08 -6.19 4.09
N GLY A 109 9.30 -6.09 3.60
CA GLY A 109 9.64 -5.44 2.33
C GLY A 109 9.63 -6.39 1.15
N GLN A 110 9.91 -5.85 -0.03
CA GLN A 110 9.97 -6.56 -1.31
C GLN A 110 8.65 -7.29 -1.65
N LEU A 111 7.51 -6.65 -1.34
CA LEU A 111 6.18 -7.13 -1.72
C LEU A 111 5.75 -6.44 -3.00
N PHE A 112 5.74 -7.18 -4.10
CA PHE A 112 5.40 -6.66 -5.42
C PHE A 112 3.88 -6.55 -5.62
N LEU A 113 3.43 -5.40 -6.13
CA LEU A 113 1.99 -5.10 -6.27
C LEU A 113 1.37 -5.78 -7.50
N SER A 114 2.02 -5.70 -8.64
CA SER A 114 1.53 -6.30 -9.89
C SER A 114 2.71 -6.69 -10.80
N PRO A 115 3.48 -7.75 -10.45
CA PRO A 115 4.76 -8.08 -11.08
C PRO A 115 4.66 -8.48 -12.56
N GLY A 116 3.44 -8.70 -13.08
CA GLY A 116 3.20 -8.88 -14.50
C GLY A 116 3.16 -7.58 -15.32
N MET A 117 3.07 -6.41 -14.67
CA MET A 117 2.92 -5.11 -15.32
C MET A 117 3.94 -4.07 -14.83
N THR A 118 4.27 -4.10 -13.56
CA THR A 118 5.12 -3.11 -12.90
C THR A 118 6.15 -3.80 -12.00
N ASP A 119 7.26 -3.12 -11.78
CA ASP A 119 8.28 -3.49 -10.80
C ASP A 119 8.04 -2.85 -9.43
N GLU A 120 6.89 -2.20 -9.24
CA GLU A 120 6.54 -1.52 -7.99
C GLU A 120 6.47 -2.49 -6.82
N SER A 121 7.23 -2.19 -5.78
CA SER A 121 7.27 -2.96 -4.54
C SER A 121 6.99 -2.08 -3.33
N VAL A 122 6.50 -2.71 -2.26
CA VAL A 122 6.17 -2.02 -1.01
C VAL A 122 6.76 -2.73 0.19
N THR A 123 7.09 -1.94 1.21
CA THR A 123 7.22 -2.44 2.58
C THR A 123 5.84 -2.36 3.26
N SER A 124 5.32 -3.50 3.73
CA SER A 124 4.07 -3.53 4.49
C SER A 124 4.34 -3.72 5.98
N ALA A 125 3.52 -3.08 6.82
CA ALA A 125 3.53 -3.30 8.26
C ALA A 125 2.15 -3.07 8.88
N PHE A 126 1.87 -3.80 9.95
CA PHE A 126 0.71 -3.54 10.80
C PHE A 126 1.13 -2.59 11.91
N CYS A 127 0.23 -1.69 12.28
CA CYS A 127 0.47 -0.78 13.39
C CYS A 127 -0.79 -0.54 14.21
N THR A 128 -0.62 -0.09 15.44
CA THR A 128 -1.69 0.50 16.23
C THR A 128 -1.58 2.02 16.16
N CYS A 129 -2.73 2.69 16.15
CA CYS A 129 -2.79 4.15 16.06
C CYS A 129 -3.84 4.73 17.01
N ARG A 130 -3.82 6.06 17.15
CA ARG A 130 -4.73 6.85 17.97
C ARG A 130 -5.01 8.22 17.34
N GLY A 131 -5.96 8.94 17.91
CA GLY A 131 -6.28 10.31 17.52
C GLY A 131 -7.65 10.41 16.85
N THR A 132 -7.89 11.51 16.16
CA THR A 132 -9.15 11.75 15.44
C THR A 132 -8.85 11.88 13.96
N ILE A 133 -9.66 11.22 13.12
CA ILE A 133 -9.56 11.37 11.67
C ILE A 133 -9.61 12.86 11.28
N SER A 134 -8.69 13.26 10.43
CA SER A 134 -8.58 14.62 9.91
C SER A 134 -8.06 14.60 8.47
N LYS A 135 -8.62 15.49 7.64
CA LYS A 135 -8.16 15.73 6.25
C LYS A 135 -7.17 16.90 6.16
N GLY A 136 -6.75 17.46 7.31
CA GLY A 136 -5.95 18.70 7.35
C GLY A 136 -4.47 18.55 6.95
N TYR A 137 -4.03 17.34 6.63
CA TYR A 137 -2.63 17.05 6.28
C TYR A 137 -2.45 16.52 4.85
N MET A 138 -3.56 16.34 4.10
CA MET A 138 -3.55 15.85 2.71
C MET A 138 -3.03 16.91 1.75
N GLU A 139 -2.42 16.47 0.67
CA GLU A 139 -2.02 17.33 -0.44
C GLU A 139 -3.26 17.86 -1.20
N GLU A 140 -3.11 18.99 -1.93
CA GLU A 140 -4.23 19.69 -2.59
C GLU A 140 -4.91 18.86 -3.69
N ASP A 141 -4.16 17.94 -4.31
CA ASP A 141 -4.62 17.06 -5.38
C ASP A 141 -5.06 15.66 -4.91
N GLU A 142 -5.05 15.40 -3.60
CA GLU A 142 -5.48 14.14 -3.00
C GLU A 142 -6.98 14.17 -2.65
N ASP A 143 -7.75 13.29 -3.30
CA ASP A 143 -9.17 13.06 -2.96
C ASP A 143 -9.31 11.76 -2.15
N ILE A 144 -8.94 11.86 -0.86
CA ILE A 144 -8.90 10.75 0.11
C ILE A 144 -9.94 10.99 1.22
N GLU A 145 -10.65 9.95 1.60
CA GLU A 145 -11.58 9.90 2.73
C GLU A 145 -11.15 8.80 3.71
N PRO A 146 -10.52 9.12 4.85
CA PRO A 146 -10.20 8.15 5.87
C PRO A 146 -11.43 7.67 6.62
N ILE A 147 -11.50 6.37 6.91
CA ILE A 147 -12.68 5.72 7.50
C ILE A 147 -12.22 4.73 8.57
N LEU A 148 -12.89 4.77 9.74
CA LEU A 148 -12.75 3.81 10.81
C LEU A 148 -13.89 2.78 10.72
N LEU A 149 -13.56 1.50 10.63
CA LEU A 149 -14.52 0.41 10.52
C LEU A 149 -14.36 -0.60 11.66
N SER A 150 -15.43 -0.81 12.42
CA SER A 150 -15.54 -1.92 13.34
C SER A 150 -15.61 -3.26 12.57
N GLN A 151 -15.39 -4.37 13.27
CA GLN A 151 -15.50 -5.69 12.66
C GLN A 151 -16.86 -5.91 11.99
N LYS A 152 -17.95 -5.46 12.61
CA LYS A 152 -19.31 -5.55 12.06
C LYS A 152 -19.49 -4.70 10.81
N GLU A 153 -19.01 -3.45 10.82
CA GLU A 153 -19.07 -2.55 9.67
C GLU A 153 -18.26 -3.10 8.48
N VAL A 154 -17.13 -3.75 8.75
CA VAL A 154 -16.36 -4.46 7.71
C VAL A 154 -17.16 -5.62 7.12
N GLN A 155 -17.79 -6.45 7.96
CA GLN A 155 -18.65 -7.54 7.48
C GLN A 155 -19.77 -7.01 6.58
N GLU A 156 -20.41 -5.91 6.97
CA GLU A 156 -21.45 -5.25 6.16
C GLU A 156 -20.89 -4.64 4.86
N LEU A 157 -19.71 -3.99 4.92
CA LEU A 157 -19.06 -3.38 3.75
C LEU A 157 -18.71 -4.43 2.68
N LEU A 158 -18.22 -5.59 3.11
CA LEU A 158 -17.83 -6.69 2.22
C LEU A 158 -19.01 -7.30 1.44
N THR A 159 -20.27 -7.03 1.84
CA THR A 159 -21.47 -7.46 1.10
C THR A 159 -21.97 -6.43 0.08
N LYS A 160 -21.42 -5.23 0.08
CA LYS A 160 -21.84 -4.13 -0.81
C LYS A 160 -21.19 -4.24 -2.18
N ASP A 161 -21.89 -3.73 -3.19
CA ASP A 161 -21.34 -3.56 -4.54
C ASP A 161 -20.46 -2.31 -4.62
N VAL A 162 -19.24 -2.41 -4.11
CA VAL A 162 -18.22 -1.36 -4.09
C VAL A 162 -16.88 -1.90 -4.57
N LYS A 163 -15.99 -1.01 -4.99
CA LYS A 163 -14.66 -1.40 -5.47
C LYS A 163 -13.64 -1.43 -4.34
N PHE A 164 -12.80 -2.45 -4.36
CA PHE A 164 -11.70 -2.63 -3.42
C PHE A 164 -10.37 -2.80 -4.17
N ASP A 165 -9.30 -2.24 -3.63
CA ASP A 165 -7.97 -2.73 -3.90
C ASP A 165 -7.83 -4.16 -3.35
N ILE A 166 -7.14 -5.04 -4.05
CA ILE A 166 -7.05 -6.46 -3.67
C ILE A 166 -6.43 -6.66 -2.29
N LYS A 167 -5.45 -5.83 -1.90
CA LYS A 167 -4.79 -5.90 -0.59
C LYS A 167 -5.77 -5.51 0.51
N CYS A 168 -6.48 -4.40 0.31
CA CYS A 168 -7.53 -3.94 1.22
C CYS A 168 -8.61 -5.01 1.39
N TYR A 169 -9.10 -5.59 0.31
CA TYR A 169 -10.10 -6.65 0.34
C TYR A 169 -9.63 -7.86 1.18
N ILE A 170 -8.40 -8.32 1.00
CA ILE A 170 -7.82 -9.44 1.75
C ILE A 170 -7.72 -9.11 3.25
N TYR A 171 -7.18 -7.93 3.62
CA TYR A 171 -7.04 -7.52 5.01
C TYR A 171 -8.41 -7.31 5.69
N LEU A 172 -9.39 -6.75 4.98
CA LEU A 172 -10.75 -6.62 5.51
C LEU A 172 -11.41 -7.97 5.74
N HIS A 173 -11.22 -8.96 4.86
CA HIS A 173 -11.68 -10.33 5.10
C HIS A 173 -11.04 -10.96 6.33
N GLN A 174 -9.74 -10.77 6.52
CA GLN A 174 -9.05 -11.24 7.73
C GLN A 174 -9.60 -10.55 8.97
N PHE A 175 -9.80 -9.23 8.93
CA PHE A 175 -10.35 -8.48 10.05
C PHE A 175 -11.81 -8.84 10.33
N ALA A 176 -12.63 -9.12 9.32
CA ALA A 176 -13.99 -9.60 9.48
C ALA A 176 -14.09 -10.93 10.27
N ILE A 177 -13.06 -11.78 10.18
CA ILE A 177 -12.96 -13.06 10.88
C ILE A 177 -12.30 -12.90 12.24
N LEU A 178 -11.14 -12.25 12.31
CA LEU A 178 -10.27 -12.23 13.48
C LEU A 178 -10.52 -11.04 14.41
N GLY A 179 -11.11 -9.94 13.89
CA GLY A 179 -11.25 -8.69 14.62
C GLY A 179 -9.91 -8.20 15.14
N LYS A 180 -9.89 -7.66 16.36
CA LYS A 180 -8.66 -7.14 16.99
C LYS A 180 -7.54 -8.17 17.21
N LYS A 181 -7.84 -9.49 17.14
CA LYS A 181 -6.81 -10.53 17.24
C LYS A 181 -5.80 -10.49 16.06
N MET A 182 -6.16 -9.83 14.96
CA MET A 182 -5.27 -9.62 13.83
C MET A 182 -4.05 -8.74 14.20
N PHE A 183 -4.13 -8.00 15.30
CA PHE A 183 -3.12 -7.03 15.77
C PHE A 183 -2.50 -7.42 17.13
N GLN A 184 -2.51 -8.71 17.47
CA GLN A 184 -1.98 -9.27 18.72
C GLN A 184 -0.78 -10.20 18.47
#